data_59fde3f0cb78f8da63bfb39d0339092e
#
_entry.id   59fde3f0cb78f8da63bfb39d0339092e
#
_cell.length_a   1.000
_cell.length_b   1.000
_cell.length_c   1.000
_cell.angle_alpha   90.00
_cell.angle_beta   90.00
_cell.angle_gamma   90.00
#
_symmetry.space_group_name_H-M   'P 1'
#
loop_
_entity.id
_entity.type
_entity.pdbx_description
1 polymer ?
#
loop_
_entity_poly.entity_id
_entity_poly.type
_entity_poly.pdbx_seq_one_letter_code
_entity_poly.pdbx_strand_id
1 'polypeptide(L)'
;MFSFLRKKVKGPVVYKRPDHCISRKNIDSDALKVLYRLSSLGYTAYLVGGGVRDLLMGRTPKDFDVGTSAKPAEVKKAFKNCFLIGRRFRLAHVRFAGGKIIETATFRRNSQTVGEIIEHAAEGPLEDNTFGTPETDAYRRDFTVNGLFYDIKDFSVIDWVGGMKDIEKKIIRAIGDPDIRFQEDPVRMMRAVKFSSRLGFRIERKTLAAMKKYHSCILNAAVPRVCEEVFRLFTYGHSCEAFKLMWECGMLGDLLPELSSYVDSSSGAKCVLWKYLSVLDKYETMMVSKGYEVSNALRAAVLMTGLFKAEKKDGQGRKVMQLMLRSLKIPKAVYFTASLLLESSRRLSSPPVKGKSRFIHNRDFLDALDYNRIVFRAEGRDESVLNAWSDLYEEKGKKE
;
A
#
# COMPACT_ATOMS: atom_id res chain seq x y z
N MET A 1 -38.26 -3.63 -22.67
CA MET A 1 -38.91 -3.51 -21.35
C MET A 1 -38.02 -4.17 -20.30
N PHE A 2 -37.01 -3.49 -19.80
CA PHE A 2 -36.09 -4.02 -18.79
C PHE A 2 -36.51 -3.46 -17.43
N SER A 3 -37.25 -4.28 -16.67
CA SER A 3 -37.57 -4.04 -15.27
C SER A 3 -36.31 -4.29 -14.43
N PHE A 4 -35.52 -3.28 -14.16
CA PHE A 4 -34.53 -3.31 -13.08
C PHE A 4 -35.27 -3.32 -11.76
N LEU A 5 -35.45 -4.53 -11.19
CA LEU A 5 -35.82 -4.70 -9.80
C LEU A 5 -34.88 -3.91 -8.92
N ARG A 6 -35.25 -2.70 -8.51
CA ARG A 6 -34.64 -1.97 -7.42
C ARG A 6 -34.68 -2.87 -6.18
N LYS A 7 -33.59 -3.58 -5.88
CA LYS A 7 -33.40 -4.17 -4.56
C LYS A 7 -33.57 -3.03 -3.56
N LYS A 8 -34.60 -3.13 -2.69
CA LYS A 8 -34.76 -2.23 -1.55
C LYS A 8 -33.40 -2.13 -0.86
N VAL A 9 -32.77 -0.95 -0.88
CA VAL A 9 -31.53 -0.67 -0.14
C VAL A 9 -31.94 -0.81 1.32
N LYS A 10 -31.52 -1.88 1.98
CA LYS A 10 -31.64 -2.01 3.44
C LYS A 10 -30.71 -0.95 4.01
N GLY A 11 -31.22 -0.17 4.97
CA GLY A 11 -30.41 0.78 5.72
C GLY A 11 -29.15 0.13 6.33
N PRO A 12 -28.22 0.91 6.91
CA PRO A 12 -26.99 0.37 7.47
C PRO A 12 -27.29 -0.61 8.61
N VAL A 13 -26.42 -1.60 8.77
CA VAL A 13 -26.36 -2.35 10.03
C VAL A 13 -25.58 -1.52 11.04
N VAL A 14 -26.18 -1.23 12.19
CA VAL A 14 -25.55 -0.48 13.26
C VAL A 14 -25.17 -1.43 14.38
N TYR A 15 -23.88 -1.57 14.64
CA TYR A 15 -23.34 -2.34 15.77
C TYR A 15 -23.12 -1.40 16.93
N LYS A 16 -23.85 -1.60 18.04
CA LYS A 16 -23.74 -0.80 19.25
C LYS A 16 -22.48 -1.14 20.03
N ARG A 17 -22.16 -0.35 21.04
CA ARG A 17 -20.94 -0.50 21.86
C ARG A 17 -20.70 -1.93 22.38
N PRO A 18 -21.71 -2.73 22.80
CA PRO A 18 -21.51 -4.12 23.23
C PRO A 18 -21.13 -5.08 22.09
N ASP A 19 -21.46 -4.74 20.85
CA ASP A 19 -21.34 -5.62 19.68
C ASP A 19 -19.94 -5.58 19.02
N HIS A 20 -19.01 -4.78 19.55
CA HIS A 20 -17.66 -4.64 19.00
C HIS A 20 -16.61 -4.24 20.03
N CYS A 21 -15.32 -4.42 19.72
CA CYS A 21 -14.20 -4.20 20.64
C CYS A 21 -13.59 -2.77 20.62
N ILE A 22 -14.04 -1.86 19.76
CA ILE A 22 -13.43 -0.53 19.63
C ILE A 22 -13.58 0.25 20.96
N SER A 23 -12.45 0.71 21.50
CA SER A 23 -12.40 1.62 22.65
C SER A 23 -11.82 2.96 22.24
N ARG A 24 -12.40 4.06 22.78
CA ARG A 24 -11.83 5.40 22.60
C ARG A 24 -10.38 5.53 23.07
N LYS A 25 -9.96 4.72 24.04
CA LYS A 25 -8.58 4.69 24.53
C LYS A 25 -7.58 4.28 23.45
N ASN A 26 -8.05 3.52 22.43
CA ASN A 26 -7.24 3.05 21.31
C ASN A 26 -7.30 3.99 20.10
N ILE A 27 -8.10 5.05 20.18
CA ILE A 27 -8.19 6.07 19.14
C ILE A 27 -7.24 7.21 19.50
N ASP A 28 -6.51 7.66 18.52
CA ASP A 28 -5.59 8.77 18.68
C ASP A 28 -6.26 10.04 19.20
N SER A 29 -5.63 10.70 20.19
CA SER A 29 -6.18 11.86 20.85
C SER A 29 -6.45 13.05 19.92
N ASP A 30 -5.62 13.22 18.87
CA ASP A 30 -5.79 14.33 17.93
C ASP A 30 -6.91 14.01 16.92
N ALA A 31 -7.07 12.75 16.52
CA ALA A 31 -8.22 12.31 15.75
C ALA A 31 -9.54 12.52 16.54
N LEU A 32 -9.56 12.22 17.83
CA LEU A 32 -10.70 12.52 18.71
C LEU A 32 -11.00 14.02 18.77
N LYS A 33 -9.97 14.88 18.89
CA LYS A 33 -10.17 16.35 18.88
C LYS A 33 -10.83 16.81 17.58
N VAL A 34 -10.40 16.26 16.42
CA VAL A 34 -11.01 16.58 15.13
C VAL A 34 -12.49 16.17 15.09
N LEU A 35 -12.78 14.92 15.48
CA LEU A 35 -14.12 14.37 15.50
C LEU A 35 -15.07 15.19 16.42
N TYR A 36 -14.65 15.46 17.66
CA TYR A 36 -15.46 16.23 18.61
C TYR A 36 -15.66 17.68 18.15
N ARG A 37 -14.62 18.33 17.60
CA ARG A 37 -14.74 19.70 17.10
C ARG A 37 -15.72 19.81 15.95
N LEU A 38 -15.66 18.91 14.95
CA LEU A 38 -16.61 18.91 13.84
C LEU A 38 -18.04 18.63 14.33
N SER A 39 -18.19 17.65 15.23
CA SER A 39 -19.48 17.36 15.88
C SER A 39 -20.07 18.55 16.63
N SER A 40 -19.26 19.28 17.41
CA SER A 40 -19.71 20.46 18.15
C SER A 40 -20.14 21.63 17.26
N LEU A 41 -19.65 21.67 16.02
CA LEU A 41 -20.07 22.64 14.98
C LEU A 41 -21.30 22.16 14.18
N GLY A 42 -21.93 21.05 14.57
CA GLY A 42 -23.13 20.52 13.91
C GLY A 42 -22.88 19.62 12.70
N TYR A 43 -21.61 19.34 12.35
CA TYR A 43 -21.30 18.45 11.24
C TYR A 43 -21.36 16.98 11.67
N THR A 44 -21.79 16.12 10.74
CA THR A 44 -21.56 14.67 10.88
C THR A 44 -20.08 14.39 10.71
N ALA A 45 -19.47 13.65 11.65
CA ALA A 45 -18.07 13.28 11.59
C ALA A 45 -17.86 11.88 12.14
N TYR A 46 -17.20 11.03 11.37
CA TYR A 46 -16.91 9.64 11.70
C TYR A 46 -15.43 9.32 11.52
N LEU A 47 -14.90 8.42 12.37
CA LEU A 47 -13.68 7.72 12.03
C LEU A 47 -14.01 6.72 10.92
N VAL A 48 -13.14 6.61 9.89
CA VAL A 48 -13.49 5.84 8.66
C VAL A 48 -12.34 4.96 8.17
N GLY A 49 -12.68 3.96 7.37
CA GLY A 49 -11.72 3.22 6.55
C GLY A 49 -10.81 2.28 7.33
N GLY A 50 -9.53 2.31 6.99
CA GLY A 50 -8.52 1.40 7.54
C GLY A 50 -8.35 1.47 9.05
N GLY A 51 -8.49 2.68 9.63
CA GLY A 51 -8.43 2.88 11.07
C GLY A 51 -9.51 2.12 11.83
N VAL A 52 -10.76 2.15 11.34
CA VAL A 52 -11.88 1.41 11.95
C VAL A 52 -11.66 -0.11 11.85
N ARG A 53 -11.25 -0.59 10.66
CA ARG A 53 -10.90 -2.00 10.46
C ARG A 53 -9.82 -2.47 11.43
N ASP A 54 -8.71 -1.74 11.51
CA ASP A 54 -7.57 -2.14 12.34
C ASP A 54 -7.95 -2.16 13.83
N LEU A 55 -8.75 -1.19 14.32
CA LEU A 55 -9.30 -1.18 15.67
C LEU A 55 -10.22 -2.39 15.93
N LEU A 56 -11.09 -2.77 14.99
CA LEU A 56 -11.95 -3.95 15.09
C LEU A 56 -11.16 -5.26 15.14
N MET A 57 -9.99 -5.28 14.53
CA MET A 57 -9.05 -6.41 14.58
C MET A 57 -8.14 -6.41 15.80
N GLY A 58 -8.32 -5.47 16.75
CA GLY A 58 -7.46 -5.32 17.92
C GLY A 58 -6.04 -4.82 17.58
N ARG A 59 -5.84 -4.22 16.40
CA ARG A 59 -4.55 -3.67 15.96
C ARG A 59 -4.51 -2.16 16.24
N THR A 60 -3.32 -1.62 16.46
CA THR A 60 -3.11 -0.17 16.52
C THR A 60 -3.07 0.37 15.08
N PRO A 61 -4.00 1.25 14.67
CA PRO A 61 -3.94 1.90 13.37
C PRO A 61 -2.69 2.77 13.23
N LYS A 62 -2.10 2.79 12.02
CA LYS A 62 -1.01 3.72 11.72
C LYS A 62 -1.55 5.15 11.53
N ASP A 63 -2.67 5.26 10.81
CA ASP A 63 -3.30 6.51 10.45
C ASP A 63 -4.79 6.48 10.84
N PHE A 64 -5.32 7.65 11.18
CA PHE A 64 -6.71 7.84 11.56
C PHE A 64 -7.36 8.84 10.61
N ASP A 65 -8.23 8.36 9.74
CA ASP A 65 -8.94 9.17 8.75
C ASP A 65 -10.30 9.58 9.29
N VAL A 66 -10.67 10.84 9.09
CA VAL A 66 -11.97 11.39 9.45
C VAL A 66 -12.79 11.65 8.19
N GLY A 67 -14.00 11.09 8.13
CA GLY A 67 -15.03 11.46 7.15
C GLY A 67 -16.04 12.43 7.76
N THR A 68 -16.42 13.48 7.02
CA THR A 68 -17.34 14.50 7.54
C THR A 68 -18.30 15.02 6.46
N SER A 69 -19.45 15.56 6.91
CA SER A 69 -20.36 16.34 6.06
C SER A 69 -19.85 17.78 5.80
N ALA A 70 -18.87 18.26 6.59
CA ALA A 70 -18.28 19.57 6.39
C ALA A 70 -17.51 19.62 5.05
N LYS A 71 -17.71 20.67 4.25
CA LYS A 71 -16.96 20.94 3.03
C LYS A 71 -15.50 21.31 3.35
N PRO A 72 -14.54 21.15 2.44
CA PRO A 72 -13.14 21.45 2.73
C PRO A 72 -12.88 22.86 3.27
N ALA A 73 -13.60 23.88 2.76
CA ALA A 73 -13.51 25.26 3.25
C ALA A 73 -14.03 25.41 4.69
N GLU A 74 -15.07 24.64 5.06
CA GLU A 74 -15.63 24.65 6.41
C GLU A 74 -14.70 23.95 7.40
N VAL A 75 -14.06 22.82 6.99
CA VAL A 75 -13.01 22.18 7.79
C VAL A 75 -11.84 23.14 8.00
N LYS A 76 -11.38 23.83 6.94
CA LYS A 76 -10.33 24.85 7.06
C LYS A 76 -10.70 25.98 8.02
N LYS A 77 -11.97 26.41 8.03
CA LYS A 77 -12.49 27.43 8.97
C LYS A 77 -12.57 26.92 10.41
N ALA A 78 -12.84 25.62 10.59
CA ALA A 78 -12.95 24.99 11.92
C ALA A 78 -11.58 24.80 12.62
N PHE A 79 -10.48 24.72 11.85
CA PHE A 79 -9.14 24.43 12.36
C PHE A 79 -8.11 25.44 11.84
N LYS A 80 -7.45 26.17 12.76
CA LYS A 80 -6.43 27.18 12.41
C LYS A 80 -5.23 26.55 11.65
N ASN A 81 -4.82 25.33 12.00
CA ASN A 81 -3.69 24.60 11.40
C ASN A 81 -4.17 23.59 10.34
N CYS A 82 -5.06 24.02 9.43
CA CYS A 82 -5.59 23.16 8.37
C CYS A 82 -5.10 23.62 7.00
N PHE A 83 -4.61 22.67 6.20
CA PHE A 83 -4.18 22.88 4.81
C PHE A 83 -5.04 22.04 3.88
N LEU A 84 -5.46 22.61 2.75
CA LEU A 84 -6.19 21.89 1.72
C LEU A 84 -5.20 21.40 0.66
N ILE A 85 -5.16 20.08 0.45
CA ILE A 85 -4.26 19.42 -0.49
C ILE A 85 -5.07 18.78 -1.61
N GLY A 86 -4.52 18.81 -2.82
CA GLY A 86 -5.16 18.29 -4.03
C GLY A 86 -5.87 19.39 -4.86
N ARG A 87 -5.75 19.25 -6.18
CA ARG A 87 -6.38 20.18 -7.13
C ARG A 87 -7.85 19.81 -7.38
N ARG A 88 -8.09 18.54 -7.70
CA ARG A 88 -9.41 18.00 -8.06
C ARG A 88 -10.20 17.57 -6.82
N PHE A 89 -9.56 16.91 -5.87
CA PHE A 89 -10.18 16.43 -4.64
C PHE A 89 -9.46 17.06 -3.46
N ARG A 90 -10.04 18.11 -2.91
CA ARG A 90 -9.45 18.80 -1.77
C ARG A 90 -9.63 17.97 -0.50
N LEU A 91 -8.50 17.49 0.03
CA LEU A 91 -8.39 16.81 1.31
C LEU A 91 -7.93 17.83 2.35
N ALA A 92 -8.56 17.87 3.50
CA ALA A 92 -8.15 18.74 4.59
C ALA A 92 -7.14 17.99 5.48
N HIS A 93 -5.93 18.51 5.58
CA HIS A 93 -4.88 18.04 6.48
C HIS A 93 -4.89 18.92 7.72
N VAL A 94 -5.40 18.41 8.83
CA VAL A 94 -5.36 19.09 10.13
C VAL A 94 -4.05 18.71 10.82
N ARG A 95 -3.14 19.70 10.99
CA ARG A 95 -1.79 19.49 11.53
C ARG A 95 -1.76 19.67 13.04
N PHE A 96 -1.07 18.79 13.73
CA PHE A 96 -0.84 18.81 15.16
C PHE A 96 0.66 18.94 15.50
N ALA A 97 0.98 19.02 16.79
CA ALA A 97 2.36 19.06 17.27
C ALA A 97 3.16 17.85 16.76
N GLY A 98 4.48 18.02 16.61
CA GLY A 98 5.34 16.97 16.07
C GLY A 98 5.16 16.67 14.57
N GLY A 99 4.44 17.53 13.84
CA GLY A 99 4.22 17.36 12.39
C GLY A 99 3.12 16.34 12.03
N LYS A 100 2.43 15.80 13.03
CA LYS A 100 1.34 14.84 12.82
C LYS A 100 0.17 15.45 12.06
N ILE A 101 -0.43 14.68 11.17
CA ILE A 101 -1.53 15.08 10.31
C ILE A 101 -2.72 14.14 10.52
N ILE A 102 -3.92 14.70 10.70
CA ILE A 102 -5.17 13.96 10.62
C ILE A 102 -5.85 14.34 9.30
N GLU A 103 -5.98 13.34 8.43
CA GLU A 103 -6.66 13.49 7.16
C GLU A 103 -8.18 13.56 7.37
N THR A 104 -8.78 14.64 6.87
CA THR A 104 -10.21 14.88 7.01
C THR A 104 -10.83 15.09 5.64
N ALA A 105 -11.68 14.16 5.24
CA ALA A 105 -12.33 14.16 3.92
C ALA A 105 -13.83 14.44 4.03
N THR A 106 -14.35 15.29 3.17
CA THR A 106 -15.80 15.41 3.00
C THR A 106 -16.37 14.13 2.38
N PHE A 107 -17.52 13.65 2.85
CA PHE A 107 -18.22 12.51 2.23
C PHE A 107 -18.49 12.77 0.76
N ARG A 108 -18.28 11.76 -0.07
CA ARG A 108 -18.42 11.86 -1.53
C ARG A 108 -19.40 10.82 -2.06
N ARG A 109 -19.96 11.10 -3.23
CA ARG A 109 -20.65 10.14 -4.06
C ARG A 109 -19.82 9.83 -5.30
N ASN A 110 -20.04 8.70 -5.96
CA ASN A 110 -19.49 8.49 -7.30
C ASN A 110 -20.09 9.56 -8.22
N SER A 111 -19.26 10.21 -9.01
CA SER A 111 -19.73 10.86 -10.23
C SER A 111 -20.29 9.73 -11.10
N GLN A 112 -21.58 9.82 -11.42
CA GLN A 112 -22.28 8.78 -12.15
C GLN A 112 -21.61 8.50 -13.50
N THR A 113 -21.86 7.28 -14.01
CA THR A 113 -21.49 6.73 -15.31
C THR A 113 -21.22 7.74 -16.42
N VAL A 114 -20.24 7.40 -17.28
CA VAL A 114 -19.81 8.14 -18.49
C VAL A 114 -20.95 8.81 -19.29
N GLY A 115 -22.18 8.28 -19.23
CA GLY A 115 -23.37 8.85 -19.87
C GLY A 115 -23.84 10.18 -19.28
N GLU A 116 -23.79 10.37 -17.96
CA GLU A 116 -24.22 11.62 -17.31
C GLU A 116 -23.15 12.73 -17.40
N ILE A 117 -21.87 12.36 -17.60
CA ILE A 117 -20.78 13.32 -17.87
C ILE A 117 -21.02 14.04 -19.21
N ILE A 118 -21.65 13.37 -20.18
CA ILE A 118 -21.92 13.94 -21.52
C ILE A 118 -23.11 14.91 -21.48
N GLU A 119 -24.15 14.62 -20.69
CA GLU A 119 -25.30 15.52 -20.56
C GLU A 119 -24.99 16.81 -19.78
N HIS A 120 -24.10 16.77 -18.79
CA HIS A 120 -23.70 17.95 -18.02
C HIS A 120 -22.51 18.73 -18.58
N ALA A 121 -21.84 18.24 -19.61
CA ALA A 121 -20.76 18.98 -20.28
C ALA A 121 -21.22 20.29 -20.97
N ALA A 122 -22.53 20.50 -21.10
CA ALA A 122 -23.12 21.72 -21.67
C ALA A 122 -23.34 22.87 -20.67
N GLU A 123 -23.17 22.66 -19.36
CA GLU A 123 -23.53 23.62 -18.30
C GLU A 123 -22.36 24.29 -17.57
N GLY A 124 -21.16 24.33 -18.14
CA GLY A 124 -19.99 25.03 -17.56
C GLY A 124 -18.98 24.10 -16.88
N PRO A 125 -17.89 24.65 -16.29
CA PRO A 125 -16.83 23.82 -15.73
C PRO A 125 -17.38 22.98 -14.58
N LEU A 126 -17.45 21.67 -14.79
CA LEU A 126 -17.89 20.67 -13.83
C LEU A 126 -17.21 20.90 -12.47
N GLU A 127 -17.95 21.33 -11.48
CA GLU A 127 -17.56 21.21 -10.08
C GLU A 127 -17.49 19.72 -9.74
N ASP A 128 -16.35 19.12 -9.99
CA ASP A 128 -16.05 17.68 -9.88
C ASP A 128 -16.03 17.18 -8.40
N ASN A 129 -16.50 18.00 -7.47
CA ASN A 129 -16.68 17.70 -6.06
C ASN A 129 -18.14 17.33 -5.76
N THR A 130 -18.58 16.18 -6.24
CA THR A 130 -19.89 15.65 -5.86
C THR A 130 -19.83 15.19 -4.40
N PHE A 131 -20.18 16.08 -3.49
CA PHE A 131 -20.34 15.76 -2.08
C PHE A 131 -21.51 14.78 -1.91
N GLY A 132 -21.38 13.90 -0.93
CA GLY A 132 -22.33 12.82 -0.69
C GLY A 132 -22.69 12.70 0.78
N THR A 133 -23.34 11.59 1.07
CA THR A 133 -23.69 11.13 2.43
C THR A 133 -22.67 10.09 2.90
N PRO A 134 -22.64 9.74 4.20
CA PRO A 134 -21.84 8.60 4.68
C PRO A 134 -22.10 7.30 3.91
N GLU A 135 -23.35 7.04 3.56
CA GLU A 135 -23.76 5.88 2.76
C GLU A 135 -23.10 5.87 1.39
N THR A 136 -23.23 6.99 0.64
CA THR A 136 -22.64 7.08 -0.70
C THR A 136 -21.11 7.00 -0.65
N ASP A 137 -20.48 7.52 0.42
CA ASP A 137 -19.05 7.42 0.64
C ASP A 137 -18.62 5.97 0.93
N ALA A 138 -19.43 5.19 1.65
CA ALA A 138 -19.18 3.77 1.87
C ALA A 138 -19.19 2.98 0.55
N TYR A 139 -20.19 3.18 -0.30
CA TYR A 139 -20.33 2.46 -1.57
C TYR A 139 -19.25 2.79 -2.60
N ARG A 140 -18.60 3.97 -2.55
CA ARG A 140 -17.52 4.30 -3.46
C ARG A 140 -16.15 3.74 -3.06
N ARG A 141 -15.99 3.23 -1.83
CA ARG A 141 -14.73 2.65 -1.35
C ARG A 141 -14.38 1.37 -2.11
N ASP A 142 -13.16 0.89 -1.91
CA ASP A 142 -12.63 -0.27 -2.62
C ASP A 142 -13.18 -1.60 -2.10
N PHE A 143 -13.01 -1.87 -0.80
CA PHE A 143 -13.34 -3.15 -0.18
C PHE A 143 -14.24 -2.97 1.04
N THR A 144 -15.10 -3.97 1.28
CA THR A 144 -16.06 -3.97 2.39
C THR A 144 -15.41 -3.71 3.74
N VAL A 145 -14.26 -4.33 3.99
CA VAL A 145 -13.51 -4.16 5.24
C VAL A 145 -12.99 -2.73 5.47
N ASN A 146 -12.94 -1.90 4.42
CA ASN A 146 -12.56 -0.48 4.49
C ASN A 146 -13.77 0.45 4.40
N GLY A 147 -14.98 -0.09 4.28
CA GLY A 147 -16.24 0.64 4.17
C GLY A 147 -16.99 0.84 5.49
N LEU A 148 -16.28 0.77 6.60
CA LEU A 148 -16.83 0.89 7.97
C LEU A 148 -16.62 2.30 8.53
N PHE A 149 -17.59 2.74 9.32
CA PHE A 149 -17.62 4.05 9.96
C PHE A 149 -17.84 3.88 11.47
N TYR A 150 -17.13 4.66 12.28
CA TYR A 150 -17.31 4.65 13.72
C TYR A 150 -17.78 6.03 14.20
N ASP A 151 -18.93 6.07 14.86
CA ASP A 151 -19.49 7.28 15.46
C ASP A 151 -19.01 7.43 16.91
N ILE A 152 -18.39 8.58 17.22
CA ILE A 152 -17.95 8.88 18.58
C ILE A 152 -19.09 9.36 19.50
N LYS A 153 -20.29 9.70 18.96
CA LYS A 153 -21.42 10.21 19.74
C LYS A 153 -22.08 9.11 20.55
N ASP A 154 -22.35 7.98 19.89
CA ASP A 154 -23.02 6.81 20.48
C ASP A 154 -22.14 5.57 20.52
N PHE A 155 -20.88 5.69 20.04
CA PHE A 155 -19.89 4.61 20.01
C PHE A 155 -20.31 3.42 19.14
N SER A 156 -21.10 3.66 18.09
CA SER A 156 -21.52 2.62 17.17
C SER A 156 -20.59 2.48 15.97
N VAL A 157 -20.56 1.26 15.40
CA VAL A 157 -19.98 1.00 14.06
C VAL A 157 -21.12 0.91 13.08
N ILE A 158 -21.06 1.70 12.02
CA ILE A 158 -22.06 1.78 10.96
C ILE A 158 -21.53 1.08 9.72
N ASP A 159 -22.26 0.10 9.23
CA ASP A 159 -21.88 -0.78 8.11
C ASP A 159 -22.95 -0.81 7.03
N TRP A 160 -22.69 -0.16 5.89
CA TRP A 160 -23.56 -0.18 4.71
C TRP A 160 -23.23 -1.32 3.74
N VAL A 161 -22.05 -1.93 3.86
CA VAL A 161 -21.46 -2.78 2.80
C VAL A 161 -21.16 -4.22 3.23
N GLY A 162 -21.41 -4.55 4.49
CA GLY A 162 -21.17 -5.89 5.04
C GLY A 162 -19.72 -6.12 5.51
N GLY A 163 -18.98 -5.07 5.80
CA GLY A 163 -17.57 -5.12 6.18
C GLY A 163 -17.31 -5.84 7.49
N MET A 164 -18.20 -5.71 8.49
CA MET A 164 -18.08 -6.45 9.76
C MET A 164 -18.05 -7.97 9.55
N LYS A 165 -18.97 -8.50 8.75
CA LYS A 165 -19.02 -9.93 8.41
C LYS A 165 -17.79 -10.39 7.64
N ASP A 166 -17.25 -9.54 6.76
CA ASP A 166 -16.07 -9.89 5.98
C ASP A 166 -14.78 -9.81 6.83
N ILE A 167 -14.69 -8.94 7.84
CA ILE A 167 -13.61 -8.97 8.85
C ILE A 167 -13.66 -10.28 9.63
N GLU A 168 -14.82 -10.67 10.14
CA GLU A 168 -15.02 -11.92 10.89
C GLU A 168 -14.60 -13.15 10.06
N LYS A 169 -15.01 -13.19 8.78
CA LYS A 169 -14.68 -14.27 7.84
C LYS A 169 -13.29 -14.18 7.23
N LYS A 170 -12.54 -13.13 7.51
CA LYS A 170 -11.22 -12.83 6.94
C LYS A 170 -11.26 -12.81 5.40
N ILE A 171 -12.15 -11.99 4.84
CA ILE A 171 -12.39 -11.89 3.39
C ILE A 171 -12.11 -10.46 2.90
N ILE A 172 -11.39 -10.34 1.79
CA ILE A 172 -11.30 -9.10 0.99
C ILE A 172 -12.31 -9.21 -0.15
N ARG A 173 -13.36 -8.38 -0.09
CA ARG A 173 -14.44 -8.31 -1.07
C ARG A 173 -14.53 -6.91 -1.64
N ALA A 174 -14.60 -6.79 -2.97
CA ALA A 174 -14.88 -5.53 -3.64
C ALA A 174 -16.30 -5.04 -3.30
N ILE A 175 -16.44 -3.73 -3.09
CA ILE A 175 -17.76 -3.11 -2.93
C ILE A 175 -18.34 -2.88 -4.32
N GLY A 176 -19.57 -3.40 -4.53
CA GLY A 176 -20.25 -3.38 -5.83
C GLY A 176 -19.81 -4.54 -6.74
N ASP A 177 -19.98 -4.36 -8.05
CA ASP A 177 -19.60 -5.35 -9.04
C ASP A 177 -18.09 -5.27 -9.33
N PRO A 178 -17.29 -6.30 -9.02
CA PRO A 178 -15.85 -6.25 -9.21
C PRO A 178 -15.43 -6.11 -10.68
N ASP A 179 -16.25 -6.62 -11.63
CA ASP A 179 -15.97 -6.48 -13.06
C ASP A 179 -15.98 -4.99 -13.47
N ILE A 180 -16.94 -4.22 -12.97
CA ILE A 180 -17.03 -2.78 -13.21
C ILE A 180 -15.93 -2.04 -12.43
N ARG A 181 -15.77 -2.36 -11.15
CA ARG A 181 -14.87 -1.64 -10.23
C ARG A 181 -13.42 -1.70 -10.63
N PHE A 182 -12.95 -2.80 -11.22
CA PHE A 182 -11.57 -2.96 -11.66
C PHE A 182 -11.30 -2.32 -13.03
N GLN A 183 -12.32 -2.16 -13.86
CA GLN A 183 -12.21 -1.38 -15.09
C GLN A 183 -12.22 0.14 -14.80
N GLU A 184 -13.00 0.61 -13.82
CA GLU A 184 -13.00 2.02 -13.37
C GLU A 184 -11.65 2.45 -12.78
N ASP A 185 -11.06 1.64 -11.92
CA ASP A 185 -9.77 1.91 -11.27
C ASP A 185 -9.00 0.59 -11.08
N PRO A 186 -8.16 0.22 -12.05
CA PRO A 186 -7.40 -1.03 -12.02
C PRO A 186 -6.44 -1.15 -10.83
N VAL A 187 -6.00 -0.01 -10.24
CA VAL A 187 -5.12 0.00 -9.07
C VAL A 187 -5.78 -0.67 -7.86
N ARG A 188 -7.11 -0.76 -7.83
CA ARG A 188 -7.83 -1.53 -6.80
C ARG A 188 -7.43 -3.00 -6.76
N MET A 189 -7.04 -3.61 -7.89
CA MET A 189 -6.54 -4.99 -7.90
C MET A 189 -5.24 -5.13 -7.10
N MET A 190 -4.29 -4.20 -7.26
CA MET A 190 -3.07 -4.17 -6.43
C MET A 190 -3.37 -3.93 -4.96
N ARG A 191 -4.35 -3.09 -4.66
CA ARG A 191 -4.82 -2.85 -3.29
C ARG A 191 -5.46 -4.11 -2.69
N ALA A 192 -6.20 -4.93 -3.49
CA ALA A 192 -6.71 -6.23 -3.05
C ALA A 192 -5.57 -7.16 -2.64
N VAL A 193 -4.53 -7.26 -3.48
CA VAL A 193 -3.31 -8.03 -3.18
C VAL A 193 -2.67 -7.55 -1.87
N LYS A 194 -2.46 -6.24 -1.75
CA LYS A 194 -1.87 -5.62 -0.55
C LYS A 194 -2.64 -5.93 0.73
N PHE A 195 -3.97 -5.76 0.70
CA PHE A 195 -4.79 -6.03 1.88
C PHE A 195 -4.88 -7.52 2.18
N SER A 196 -4.97 -8.37 1.16
CA SER A 196 -4.97 -9.84 1.33
C SER A 196 -3.70 -10.30 2.03
N SER A 197 -2.53 -9.95 1.52
CA SER A 197 -1.24 -10.35 2.10
C SER A 197 -1.01 -9.75 3.50
N ARG A 198 -1.22 -8.43 3.66
CA ARG A 198 -1.00 -7.73 4.93
C ARG A 198 -1.92 -8.21 6.07
N LEU A 199 -3.19 -8.50 5.77
CA LEU A 199 -4.17 -8.88 6.78
C LEU A 199 -4.22 -10.40 6.99
N GLY A 200 -3.68 -11.20 6.07
CA GLY A 200 -3.85 -12.65 6.03
C GLY A 200 -5.29 -13.04 5.66
N PHE A 201 -5.97 -12.22 4.86
CA PHE A 201 -7.34 -12.44 4.43
C PHE A 201 -7.37 -13.03 3.02
N ARG A 202 -8.25 -13.99 2.78
CA ARG A 202 -8.47 -14.50 1.43
C ARG A 202 -9.27 -13.51 0.59
N ILE A 203 -9.00 -13.43 -0.71
CA ILE A 203 -9.84 -12.66 -1.63
C ILE A 203 -11.10 -13.44 -1.93
N GLU A 204 -12.25 -12.76 -1.92
CA GLU A 204 -13.55 -13.34 -2.25
C GLU A 204 -13.55 -13.87 -3.69
N ARG A 205 -14.22 -15.03 -3.92
CA ARG A 205 -14.15 -15.76 -5.19
C ARG A 205 -14.50 -14.93 -6.44
N LYS A 206 -15.56 -14.10 -6.37
CA LYS A 206 -15.95 -13.23 -7.50
C LYS A 206 -14.94 -12.12 -7.72
N THR A 207 -14.45 -11.52 -6.64
CA THR A 207 -13.40 -10.50 -6.68
C THR A 207 -12.12 -11.06 -7.30
N LEU A 208 -11.68 -12.26 -6.91
CA LEU A 208 -10.50 -12.91 -7.47
C LEU A 208 -10.67 -13.29 -8.95
N ALA A 209 -11.86 -13.78 -9.32
CA ALA A 209 -12.16 -14.09 -10.72
C ALA A 209 -12.10 -12.84 -11.62
N ALA A 210 -12.65 -11.71 -11.14
CA ALA A 210 -12.55 -10.45 -11.85
C ALA A 210 -11.10 -9.93 -11.93
N MET A 211 -10.30 -10.09 -10.87
CA MET A 211 -8.87 -9.75 -10.92
C MET A 211 -8.14 -10.53 -12.01
N LYS A 212 -8.38 -11.85 -12.09
CA LYS A 212 -7.80 -12.71 -13.13
C LYS A 212 -8.30 -12.40 -14.54
N LYS A 213 -9.51 -11.89 -14.68
CA LYS A 213 -10.10 -11.51 -15.97
C LYS A 213 -9.60 -10.18 -16.48
N TYR A 214 -9.37 -9.21 -15.58
CA TYR A 214 -9.07 -7.82 -15.93
C TYR A 214 -7.66 -7.39 -15.53
N HIS A 215 -6.74 -8.33 -15.22
CA HIS A 215 -5.39 -8.02 -14.76
C HIS A 215 -4.65 -7.04 -15.68
N SER A 216 -4.80 -7.21 -17.02
CA SER A 216 -4.14 -6.36 -18.01
C SER A 216 -4.61 -4.90 -18.02
N CYS A 217 -5.81 -4.61 -17.45
CA CYS A 217 -6.28 -3.23 -17.28
C CYS A 217 -5.33 -2.39 -16.43
N ILE A 218 -4.44 -3.02 -15.62
CA ILE A 218 -3.45 -2.30 -14.82
C ILE A 218 -2.53 -1.42 -15.66
N LEU A 219 -2.33 -1.78 -16.93
CA LEU A 219 -1.53 -1.00 -17.88
C LEU A 219 -2.18 0.34 -18.26
N ASN A 220 -3.48 0.48 -18.09
CA ASN A 220 -4.24 1.73 -18.32
C ASN A 220 -4.17 2.69 -17.13
N ALA A 221 -3.64 2.25 -15.98
CA ALA A 221 -3.54 3.10 -14.80
C ALA A 221 -2.36 4.07 -14.90
N ALA A 222 -2.44 5.20 -14.18
CA ALA A 222 -1.33 6.14 -14.11
C ALA A 222 -0.09 5.49 -13.51
N VAL A 223 0.99 5.42 -14.28
CA VAL A 223 2.23 4.73 -13.91
C VAL A 223 2.79 5.14 -12.54
N PRO A 224 2.78 6.42 -12.10
CA PRO A 224 3.22 6.79 -10.76
C PRO A 224 2.40 6.14 -9.65
N ARG A 225 1.07 5.98 -9.83
CA ARG A 225 0.20 5.28 -8.86
C ARG A 225 0.53 3.80 -8.79
N VAL A 226 0.76 3.16 -9.95
CA VAL A 226 1.17 1.75 -10.02
C VAL A 226 2.51 1.55 -9.33
N CYS A 227 3.50 2.39 -9.63
CA CYS A 227 4.82 2.34 -9.00
C CYS A 227 4.74 2.46 -7.47
N GLU A 228 3.95 3.42 -6.98
CA GLU A 228 3.73 3.62 -5.54
C GLU A 228 3.10 2.37 -4.90
N GLU A 229 2.05 1.79 -5.49
CA GLU A 229 1.42 0.58 -4.94
C GLU A 229 2.35 -0.63 -5.02
N VAL A 230 3.21 -0.78 -6.04
CA VAL A 230 4.25 -1.83 -6.10
C VAL A 230 5.17 -1.73 -4.88
N PHE A 231 5.69 -0.53 -4.55
CA PHE A 231 6.54 -0.36 -3.37
C PHE A 231 5.78 -0.54 -2.06
N ARG A 232 4.48 -0.24 -2.02
CA ARG A 232 3.63 -0.51 -0.86
C ARG A 232 3.39 -2.01 -0.59
N LEU A 233 3.63 -2.89 -1.58
CA LEU A 233 3.55 -4.35 -1.38
C LEU A 233 4.68 -4.87 -0.50
N PHE A 234 5.83 -4.19 -0.44
CA PHE A 234 6.95 -4.58 0.42
C PHE A 234 6.72 -4.22 1.89
N THR A 235 5.92 -3.19 2.15
CA THR A 235 5.73 -2.71 3.52
C THR A 235 5.03 -3.75 4.40
N TYR A 236 5.43 -3.81 5.66
CA TYR A 236 4.87 -4.72 6.69
C TYR A 236 5.27 -6.20 6.57
N GLY A 237 6.28 -6.56 5.78
CA GLY A 237 6.85 -7.91 5.75
C GLY A 237 5.94 -8.98 5.14
N HIS A 238 5.24 -8.64 4.07
CA HIS A 238 4.33 -9.56 3.36
C HIS A 238 4.52 -9.52 1.83
N SER A 239 5.72 -9.13 1.37
CA SER A 239 5.99 -9.00 -0.05
C SER A 239 6.00 -10.34 -0.79
N CYS A 240 6.45 -11.39 -0.15
CA CYS A 240 6.48 -12.73 -0.73
C CYS A 240 5.07 -13.18 -1.17
N GLU A 241 4.09 -13.12 -0.26
CA GLU A 241 2.69 -13.48 -0.54
C GLU A 241 2.08 -12.53 -1.56
N ALA A 242 2.38 -11.22 -1.47
CA ALA A 242 1.86 -10.22 -2.37
C ALA A 242 2.31 -10.46 -3.82
N PHE A 243 3.61 -10.65 -4.05
CA PHE A 243 4.13 -10.89 -5.40
C PHE A 243 3.75 -12.28 -5.96
N LYS A 244 3.61 -13.31 -5.11
CA LYS A 244 3.02 -14.58 -5.53
C LYS A 244 1.59 -14.40 -6.04
N LEU A 245 0.77 -13.68 -5.29
CA LEU A 245 -0.63 -13.43 -5.69
C LEU A 245 -0.70 -12.58 -6.97
N MET A 246 0.19 -11.59 -7.14
CA MET A 246 0.30 -10.85 -8.40
C MET A 246 0.64 -11.76 -9.58
N TRP A 247 1.57 -12.70 -9.40
CA TRP A 247 1.93 -13.68 -10.40
C TRP A 247 0.75 -14.61 -10.73
N GLU A 248 0.09 -15.18 -9.72
CA GLU A 248 -1.07 -16.06 -9.88
C GLU A 248 -2.27 -15.40 -10.57
N CYS A 249 -2.39 -14.07 -10.43
CA CYS A 249 -3.44 -13.28 -11.08
C CYS A 249 -3.06 -12.74 -12.46
N GLY A 250 -1.81 -12.92 -12.94
CA GLY A 250 -1.34 -12.41 -14.22
C GLY A 250 -0.77 -10.99 -14.16
N MET A 251 -1.02 -10.22 -13.11
CA MET A 251 -0.56 -8.81 -13.00
C MET A 251 0.97 -8.68 -13.02
N LEU A 252 1.71 -9.66 -12.52
CA LEU A 252 3.18 -9.62 -12.59
C LEU A 252 3.67 -9.69 -14.05
N GLY A 253 3.00 -10.49 -14.88
CA GLY A 253 3.29 -10.59 -16.31
C GLY A 253 3.04 -9.29 -17.07
N ASP A 254 1.99 -8.55 -16.70
CA ASP A 254 1.70 -7.25 -17.31
C ASP A 254 2.73 -6.17 -16.93
N LEU A 255 3.12 -6.12 -15.66
CA LEU A 255 3.99 -5.06 -15.12
C LEU A 255 5.48 -5.34 -15.30
N LEU A 256 5.90 -6.59 -15.15
CA LEU A 256 7.30 -7.04 -15.21
C LEU A 256 7.38 -8.39 -15.97
N PRO A 257 7.16 -8.39 -17.28
CA PRO A 257 7.03 -9.62 -18.07
C PRO A 257 8.28 -10.51 -18.01
N GLU A 258 9.48 -9.92 -17.98
CA GLU A 258 10.71 -10.69 -17.88
C GLU A 258 10.86 -11.38 -16.52
N LEU A 259 10.42 -10.71 -15.44
CA LEU A 259 10.42 -11.32 -14.10
C LEU A 259 9.38 -12.44 -14.01
N SER A 260 8.19 -12.26 -14.59
CA SER A 260 7.18 -13.32 -14.65
C SER A 260 7.68 -14.53 -15.44
N SER A 261 8.26 -14.32 -16.62
CA SER A 261 8.87 -15.39 -17.42
C SER A 261 10.00 -16.13 -16.70
N TYR A 262 10.80 -15.39 -15.92
CA TYR A 262 11.80 -15.99 -15.06
C TYR A 262 11.16 -16.90 -13.98
N VAL A 263 10.08 -16.44 -13.33
CA VAL A 263 9.35 -17.25 -12.34
C VAL A 263 8.79 -18.51 -12.99
N ASP A 264 8.17 -18.41 -14.16
CA ASP A 264 7.56 -19.53 -14.87
C ASP A 264 8.62 -20.57 -15.29
N SER A 265 9.77 -20.13 -15.82
CA SER A 265 10.88 -20.99 -16.21
C SER A 265 11.62 -21.62 -15.02
N SER A 266 11.53 -21.01 -13.84
CA SER A 266 12.19 -21.43 -12.59
C SER A 266 11.27 -22.25 -11.69
N SER A 267 10.39 -23.07 -12.24
CA SER A 267 9.44 -23.93 -11.52
C SER A 267 8.33 -23.14 -10.77
N GLY A 268 7.97 -21.96 -11.21
CA GLY A 268 6.81 -21.21 -10.72
C GLY A 268 6.78 -21.03 -9.21
N ALA A 269 5.87 -21.74 -8.53
CA ALA A 269 5.69 -21.67 -7.07
C ALA A 269 6.93 -22.06 -6.24
N LYS A 270 7.90 -22.76 -6.82
CA LYS A 270 9.18 -23.15 -6.17
C LYS A 270 10.34 -22.23 -6.52
N CYS A 271 10.11 -21.17 -7.29
CA CYS A 271 11.14 -20.21 -7.71
C CYS A 271 11.89 -19.64 -6.49
N VAL A 272 13.21 -19.51 -6.61
CA VAL A 272 14.08 -18.97 -5.55
C VAL A 272 13.75 -17.52 -5.18
N LEU A 273 13.11 -16.76 -6.08
CA LEU A 273 12.60 -15.41 -5.81
C LEU A 273 11.81 -15.35 -4.49
N TRP A 274 10.96 -16.35 -4.26
CA TRP A 274 10.12 -16.39 -3.06
C TRP A 274 10.94 -16.51 -1.76
N LYS A 275 12.11 -17.17 -1.81
CA LYS A 275 13.04 -17.21 -0.67
C LYS A 275 13.64 -15.83 -0.40
N TYR A 276 14.10 -15.12 -1.44
CA TYR A 276 14.63 -13.75 -1.29
C TYR A 276 13.60 -12.81 -0.68
N LEU A 277 12.36 -12.82 -1.19
CA LEU A 277 11.29 -11.99 -0.65
C LEU A 277 10.91 -12.39 0.79
N SER A 278 10.87 -13.68 1.12
CA SER A 278 10.56 -14.12 2.48
C SER A 278 11.64 -13.69 3.50
N VAL A 279 12.91 -13.67 3.10
CA VAL A 279 13.99 -13.15 3.97
C VAL A 279 13.91 -11.64 4.07
N LEU A 280 13.60 -10.93 2.97
CA LEU A 280 13.34 -9.49 2.99
C LEU A 280 12.20 -9.14 3.93
N ASP A 281 11.10 -9.90 3.92
CA ASP A 281 9.94 -9.68 4.79
C ASP A 281 10.31 -9.75 6.28
N LYS A 282 11.15 -10.72 6.67
CA LYS A 282 11.68 -10.80 8.04
C LYS A 282 12.57 -9.62 8.38
N TYR A 283 13.42 -9.21 7.43
CA TYR A 283 14.29 -8.06 7.58
C TYR A 283 13.48 -6.76 7.72
N GLU A 284 12.47 -6.53 6.86
CA GLU A 284 11.54 -5.39 6.95
C GLU A 284 10.88 -5.31 8.33
N THR A 285 10.32 -6.43 8.81
CA THR A 285 9.67 -6.50 10.11
C THR A 285 10.63 -6.14 11.25
N MET A 286 11.86 -6.64 11.21
CA MET A 286 12.89 -6.32 12.19
C MET A 286 13.29 -4.84 12.14
N MET A 287 13.51 -4.27 10.96
CA MET A 287 13.93 -2.87 10.82
C MET A 287 12.83 -1.92 11.28
N VAL A 288 11.59 -2.15 10.87
CA VAL A 288 10.43 -1.35 11.31
C VAL A 288 10.24 -1.41 12.82
N SER A 289 10.44 -2.57 13.46
CA SER A 289 10.35 -2.68 14.93
C SER A 289 11.41 -1.87 15.67
N LYS A 290 12.54 -1.59 15.00
CA LYS A 290 13.62 -0.72 15.51
C LYS A 290 13.46 0.75 15.12
N GLY A 291 12.40 1.12 14.40
CA GLY A 291 12.14 2.48 13.92
C GLY A 291 12.89 2.88 12.64
N TYR A 292 13.46 1.92 11.91
CA TYR A 292 14.16 2.18 10.65
C TYR A 292 13.28 1.88 9.44
N GLU A 293 13.46 2.65 8.37
CA GLU A 293 12.84 2.38 7.08
C GLU A 293 13.81 1.65 6.15
N VAL A 294 13.32 0.65 5.45
CA VAL A 294 14.06 -0.05 4.39
C VAL A 294 13.96 0.75 3.09
N SER A 295 15.07 0.93 2.39
CA SER A 295 15.11 1.71 1.15
C SER A 295 14.36 1.01 0.01
N ASN A 296 13.71 1.80 -0.86
CA ASN A 296 13.09 1.27 -2.07
C ASN A 296 14.12 0.67 -3.05
N ALA A 297 15.39 1.10 -2.97
CA ALA A 297 16.47 0.54 -3.75
C ALA A 297 16.79 -0.90 -3.31
N LEU A 298 16.84 -1.14 -2.00
CA LEU A 298 17.04 -2.48 -1.45
C LEU A 298 15.89 -3.42 -1.84
N ARG A 299 14.64 -2.97 -1.70
CA ARG A 299 13.44 -3.71 -2.11
C ARG A 299 13.47 -4.10 -3.58
N ALA A 300 13.77 -3.14 -4.45
CA ALA A 300 13.86 -3.37 -5.89
C ALA A 300 15.01 -4.33 -6.26
N ALA A 301 16.18 -4.19 -5.64
CA ALA A 301 17.31 -5.08 -5.87
C ALA A 301 16.99 -6.52 -5.47
N VAL A 302 16.37 -6.73 -4.30
CA VAL A 302 15.97 -8.07 -3.84
C VAL A 302 14.94 -8.70 -4.77
N LEU A 303 13.94 -7.93 -5.24
CA LEU A 303 12.94 -8.41 -6.22
C LEU A 303 13.61 -8.91 -7.49
N MET A 304 14.63 -8.22 -7.98
CA MET A 304 15.28 -8.52 -9.26
C MET A 304 16.47 -9.49 -9.13
N THR A 305 16.83 -9.92 -7.90
CA THR A 305 18.02 -10.76 -7.64
C THR A 305 18.01 -12.07 -8.43
N GLY A 306 16.87 -12.76 -8.48
CA GLY A 306 16.78 -14.04 -9.19
C GLY A 306 17.04 -13.88 -10.69
N LEU A 307 16.40 -12.88 -11.30
CA LEU A 307 16.61 -12.57 -12.72
C LEU A 307 18.05 -12.11 -13.00
N PHE A 308 18.63 -11.26 -12.14
CA PHE A 308 20.01 -10.82 -12.24
C PHE A 308 21.00 -11.99 -12.23
N LYS A 309 20.80 -12.95 -11.33
CA LYS A 309 21.67 -14.15 -11.25
C LYS A 309 21.51 -15.11 -12.43
N ALA A 310 20.33 -15.17 -13.04
CA ALA A 310 20.09 -15.99 -14.24
C ALA A 310 20.83 -15.47 -15.47
N GLU A 311 21.09 -14.17 -15.59
CA GLU A 311 21.78 -13.54 -16.71
C GLU A 311 23.28 -13.92 -16.84
N LYS A 312 23.91 -14.50 -15.82
CA LYS A 312 25.29 -15.05 -15.78
C LYS A 312 26.42 -14.15 -16.31
N LYS A 313 26.21 -12.87 -16.60
CA LYS A 313 27.22 -11.94 -17.13
C LYS A 313 27.47 -10.79 -16.15
N ASP A 314 28.72 -10.34 -16.07
CA ASP A 314 29.11 -9.16 -15.28
C ASP A 314 28.48 -7.86 -15.86
N GLY A 315 28.21 -6.90 -15.01
CA GLY A 315 27.72 -5.57 -15.42
C GLY A 315 26.23 -5.52 -15.82
N GLN A 316 25.44 -6.55 -15.48
CA GLN A 316 24.02 -6.64 -15.86
C GLN A 316 23.06 -5.95 -14.88
N GLY A 317 23.54 -5.47 -13.71
CA GLY A 317 22.67 -4.82 -12.71
C GLY A 317 21.86 -3.67 -13.32
N ARG A 318 22.50 -2.80 -14.10
CA ARG A 318 21.81 -1.70 -14.78
C ARG A 318 20.80 -2.20 -15.82
N LYS A 319 21.16 -3.24 -16.60
CA LYS A 319 20.28 -3.81 -17.61
C LYS A 319 19.02 -4.41 -16.99
N VAL A 320 19.16 -5.18 -15.90
CA VAL A 320 18.04 -5.77 -15.17
C VAL A 320 17.18 -4.69 -14.54
N MET A 321 17.78 -3.69 -13.86
CA MET A 321 17.00 -2.59 -13.28
C MET A 321 16.35 -1.68 -14.32
N GLN A 322 16.87 -1.66 -15.57
CA GLN A 322 16.26 -0.94 -16.68
C GLN A 322 14.83 -1.44 -17.00
N LEU A 323 14.54 -2.72 -16.71
CA LEU A 323 13.20 -3.29 -16.87
C LEU A 323 12.21 -2.56 -15.95
N MET A 324 12.52 -2.44 -14.67
CA MET A 324 11.66 -1.68 -13.73
C MET A 324 11.57 -0.19 -14.08
N LEU A 325 12.67 0.40 -14.57
CA LEU A 325 12.67 1.81 -14.99
C LEU A 325 11.74 2.03 -16.19
N ARG A 326 11.72 1.12 -17.17
CA ARG A 326 10.84 1.19 -18.34
C ARG A 326 9.37 0.99 -17.98
N SER A 327 9.05 -0.07 -17.26
CA SER A 327 7.68 -0.48 -16.95
C SER A 327 7.04 0.38 -15.85
N LEU A 328 7.74 0.60 -14.76
CA LEU A 328 7.19 1.24 -13.55
C LEU A 328 7.60 2.70 -13.39
N LYS A 329 8.52 3.21 -14.23
CA LYS A 329 9.07 4.57 -14.12
C LYS A 329 9.62 4.86 -12.72
N ILE A 330 10.29 3.87 -12.11
CA ILE A 330 10.91 4.05 -10.78
C ILE A 330 11.82 5.28 -10.75
N PRO A 331 11.97 5.96 -9.60
CA PRO A 331 12.87 7.10 -9.47
C PRO A 331 14.31 6.74 -9.88
N LYS A 332 15.00 7.64 -10.58
CA LYS A 332 16.40 7.42 -11.04
C LYS A 332 17.33 7.04 -9.88
N ALA A 333 17.17 7.67 -8.69
CA ALA A 333 17.95 7.33 -7.51
C ALA A 333 17.77 5.85 -7.13
N VAL A 334 16.52 5.35 -7.09
CA VAL A 334 16.22 3.93 -6.83
C VAL A 334 16.86 3.03 -7.89
N TYR A 335 16.77 3.39 -9.16
CA TYR A 335 17.39 2.64 -10.25
C TYR A 335 18.91 2.52 -10.10
N PHE A 336 19.62 3.63 -9.84
CA PHE A 336 21.07 3.63 -9.73
C PHE A 336 21.55 2.86 -8.50
N THR A 337 20.99 3.14 -7.34
CA THR A 337 21.36 2.45 -6.10
C THR A 337 21.04 0.96 -6.20
N ALA A 338 19.85 0.56 -6.64
CA ALA A 338 19.51 -0.87 -6.80
C ALA A 338 20.46 -1.60 -7.78
N SER A 339 20.87 -0.94 -8.88
CA SER A 339 21.86 -1.51 -9.81
C SER A 339 23.21 -1.77 -9.12
N LEU A 340 23.66 -0.84 -8.27
CA LEU A 340 24.89 -1.01 -7.48
C LEU A 340 24.75 -2.14 -6.46
N LEU A 341 23.58 -2.28 -5.82
CA LEU A 341 23.32 -3.34 -4.86
C LEU A 341 23.42 -4.72 -5.51
N LEU A 342 22.79 -4.92 -6.68
CA LEU A 342 22.88 -6.17 -7.43
C LEU A 342 24.32 -6.57 -7.73
N GLU A 343 25.18 -5.61 -8.09
CA GLU A 343 26.58 -5.87 -8.43
C GLU A 343 27.51 -5.97 -7.21
N SER A 344 27.08 -5.50 -6.04
CA SER A 344 27.87 -5.49 -4.81
C SER A 344 28.24 -6.88 -4.33
N SER A 345 27.42 -7.91 -4.66
CA SER A 345 27.65 -9.31 -4.24
C SER A 345 29.02 -9.83 -4.65
N ARG A 346 29.54 -9.40 -5.81
CA ARG A 346 30.88 -9.79 -6.26
C ARG A 346 31.97 -9.33 -5.30
N ARG A 347 31.86 -8.09 -4.78
CA ARG A 347 32.85 -7.50 -3.87
C ARG A 347 32.68 -8.01 -2.47
N LEU A 348 31.45 -8.12 -1.98
CA LEU A 348 31.13 -8.52 -0.62
C LEU A 348 31.18 -10.04 -0.39
N SER A 349 31.42 -10.84 -1.44
CA SER A 349 31.67 -12.28 -1.30
C SER A 349 33.08 -12.65 -0.88
N SER A 350 34.01 -11.69 -0.79
CA SER A 350 35.38 -11.87 -0.34
C SER A 350 35.69 -10.96 0.86
N PRO A 351 36.57 -11.36 1.78
CA PRO A 351 36.94 -10.54 2.92
C PRO A 351 37.52 -9.17 2.49
N PRO A 352 37.39 -8.13 3.33
CA PRO A 352 37.99 -6.83 3.05
C PRO A 352 39.51 -6.90 3.00
N VAL A 353 40.12 -6.38 1.93
CA VAL A 353 41.58 -6.30 1.80
C VAL A 353 42.09 -5.02 2.45
N LYS A 354 43.12 -5.12 3.30
CA LYS A 354 43.78 -3.94 3.91
C LYS A 354 44.18 -2.93 2.85
N GLY A 355 43.83 -1.65 3.05
CA GLY A 355 44.14 -0.54 2.13
C GLY A 355 43.15 -0.34 0.96
N LYS A 356 42.23 -1.27 0.65
CA LYS A 356 41.23 -1.15 -0.43
C LYS A 356 39.83 -0.83 0.09
N SER A 357 39.72 -0.03 1.14
CA SER A 357 38.46 0.19 1.88
C SER A 357 37.63 1.38 1.39
N ARG A 358 37.91 1.97 0.22
CA ARG A 358 37.07 3.07 -0.31
C ARG A 358 35.57 2.73 -0.41
N PHE A 359 35.24 1.46 -0.54
CA PHE A 359 33.85 1.02 -0.69
C PHE A 359 33.02 1.25 0.58
N ILE A 360 33.62 1.15 1.76
CA ILE A 360 32.90 1.40 3.03
C ILE A 360 32.49 2.86 3.22
N HIS A 361 33.15 3.81 2.55
CA HIS A 361 32.79 5.23 2.55
C HIS A 361 31.73 5.58 1.49
N ASN A 362 31.26 4.58 0.72
CA ASN A 362 30.15 4.80 -0.20
C ASN A 362 28.86 4.98 0.62
N ARG A 363 28.08 6.00 0.26
CA ARG A 363 26.75 6.27 0.86
C ARG A 363 25.85 5.05 0.90
N ASP A 364 25.91 4.20 -0.14
CA ASP A 364 25.05 3.04 -0.30
C ASP A 364 25.66 1.75 0.30
N PHE A 365 26.76 1.86 1.09
CA PHE A 365 27.47 0.69 1.64
C PHE A 365 26.60 -0.14 2.59
N LEU A 366 25.87 0.51 3.50
CA LEU A 366 25.00 -0.21 4.44
C LEU A 366 23.87 -0.93 3.72
N ASP A 367 23.23 -0.29 2.74
CA ASP A 367 22.23 -0.95 1.89
C ASP A 367 22.85 -2.14 1.13
N ALA A 368 24.11 -2.03 0.64
CA ALA A 368 24.80 -3.11 -0.03
C ALA A 368 25.11 -4.29 0.92
N LEU A 369 25.47 -3.99 2.15
CA LEU A 369 25.71 -5.00 3.18
C LEU A 369 24.42 -5.74 3.53
N ASP A 370 23.33 -5.01 3.74
CA ASP A 370 22.02 -5.56 4.06
C ASP A 370 21.44 -6.38 2.90
N TYR A 371 21.59 -5.90 1.67
CA TYR A 371 21.23 -6.65 0.46
C TYR A 371 21.95 -8.01 0.43
N ASN A 372 23.25 -8.02 0.66
CA ASN A 372 24.02 -9.26 0.62
C ASN A 372 23.68 -10.19 1.81
N ARG A 373 23.38 -9.65 3.00
CA ARG A 373 22.86 -10.45 4.12
C ARG A 373 21.56 -11.15 3.76
N ILE A 374 20.62 -10.44 3.14
CA ILE A 374 19.35 -11.02 2.68
C ILE A 374 19.61 -12.13 1.66
N VAL A 375 20.48 -11.89 0.68
CA VAL A 375 20.81 -12.86 -0.35
C VAL A 375 21.49 -14.10 0.25
N PHE A 376 22.50 -13.93 1.11
CA PHE A 376 23.24 -15.03 1.74
C PHE A 376 22.33 -15.89 2.61
N ARG A 377 21.46 -15.28 3.41
CA ARG A 377 20.45 -16.00 4.22
C ARG A 377 19.48 -16.80 3.36
N ALA A 378 19.00 -16.22 2.29
CA ALA A 378 18.08 -16.91 1.38
C ALA A 378 18.74 -18.12 0.68
N GLU A 379 20.05 -18.07 0.46
CA GLU A 379 20.86 -19.12 -0.17
C GLU A 379 21.50 -20.09 0.84
N GLY A 380 21.36 -19.85 2.13
CA GLY A 380 22.00 -20.67 3.17
C GLY A 380 23.52 -20.54 3.21
N ARG A 381 24.06 -19.39 2.79
CA ARG A 381 25.49 -19.08 2.79
C ARG A 381 25.95 -18.52 4.14
N ASP A 382 27.21 -18.78 4.48
CA ASP A 382 27.84 -18.21 5.66
C ASP A 382 28.01 -16.68 5.55
N GLU A 383 27.66 -15.97 6.62
CA GLU A 383 27.73 -14.49 6.72
C GLU A 383 29.05 -13.98 7.31
N SER A 384 30.01 -14.85 7.66
CA SER A 384 31.28 -14.46 8.30
C SER A 384 32.03 -13.37 7.53
N VAL A 385 32.02 -13.48 6.19
CA VAL A 385 32.62 -12.49 5.29
C VAL A 385 31.93 -11.12 5.41
N LEU A 386 30.60 -11.11 5.52
CA LEU A 386 29.81 -9.87 5.67
C LEU A 386 30.02 -9.24 7.05
N ASN A 387 30.22 -10.06 8.08
CA ASN A 387 30.56 -9.58 9.42
C ASN A 387 31.93 -8.89 9.43
N ALA A 388 32.95 -9.44 8.75
CA ALA A 388 34.24 -8.77 8.61
C ALA A 388 34.14 -7.41 7.92
N TRP A 389 33.22 -7.21 6.94
CA TRP A 389 32.95 -5.91 6.34
C TRP A 389 32.23 -4.96 7.31
N SER A 390 31.29 -5.47 8.13
CA SER A 390 30.60 -4.70 9.16
C SER A 390 31.58 -4.20 10.23
N ASP A 391 32.45 -5.09 10.73
CA ASP A 391 33.47 -4.77 11.74
C ASP A 391 34.42 -3.68 11.24
N LEU A 392 34.88 -3.81 9.99
CA LEU A 392 35.75 -2.80 9.37
C LEU A 392 35.05 -1.42 9.24
N TYR A 393 33.75 -1.40 8.94
CA TYR A 393 32.96 -0.15 8.88
C TYR A 393 32.86 0.50 10.26
N GLU A 394 32.55 -0.29 11.30
CA GLU A 394 32.44 0.21 12.67
C GLU A 394 33.77 0.70 13.24
N GLU A 395 34.89 0.01 12.96
CA GLU A 395 36.23 0.45 13.37
C GLU A 395 36.62 1.82 12.79
N LYS A 396 36.19 2.12 11.57
CA LYS A 396 36.51 3.40 10.91
C LYS A 396 35.55 4.51 11.31
N GLY A 397 34.27 4.21 11.52
CA GLY A 397 33.30 5.19 12.03
C GLY A 397 33.56 5.66 13.45
N LYS A 398 34.41 4.94 14.23
CA LYS A 398 34.87 5.36 15.56
C LYS A 398 36.12 6.28 15.50
N LYS A 399 36.70 6.45 14.31
CA LYS A 399 37.94 7.27 14.10
C LYS A 399 37.67 8.62 13.44
N GLU A 400 36.47 8.85 12.95
CA GLU A 400 35.93 10.14 12.50
C GLU A 400 35.03 10.75 13.60
#